data_3624fa4f28812ae7b1519a39b5c6773b
#
_entry.id   3624fa4f28812ae7b1519a39b5c6773b
#
_cell.length_a   1.000
_cell.length_b   1.000
_cell.length_c   1.000
_cell.angle_alpha   90.00
_cell.angle_beta   90.00
_cell.angle_gamma   90.00
#
_symmetry.space_group_name_H-M   'P 1'
#
loop_
_entity.id
_entity.type
_entity.pdbx_description
1 polymer ?
#
loop_
_entity_poly.entity_id
_entity_poly.type
_entity_poly.pdbx_seq_one_letter_code
_entity_poly.pdbx_strand_id
1 'polypeptide(L)'
;MISQHLQIIHYPNLKTVLMVEEVLKKANKPLKREQIKGKLKMGIMHQTLNVILRYLEESGKILDGRKGVLWIYNPSQKLRKAINEGREI
;
A
#
# COMPACT_ATOMS: atom_id res chain seq x y z
N MET A 1 -1.92 -20.39 -19.64
CA MET A 1 -2.26 -19.20 -19.04
C MET A 1 -2.61 -19.34 -17.60
N ILE A 2 -2.39 -18.34 -16.90
CA ILE A 2 -2.45 -18.36 -15.45
C ILE A 2 -3.76 -17.85 -14.88
N SER A 3 -4.72 -17.65 -15.72
CA SER A 3 -5.95 -17.02 -15.30
C SER A 3 -6.70 -17.79 -14.23
N GLN A 4 -6.52 -19.09 -14.15
CA GLN A 4 -7.20 -19.85 -13.11
C GLN A 4 -6.82 -19.39 -11.72
N HIS A 5 -5.58 -19.00 -11.55
CA HIS A 5 -5.13 -18.56 -10.24
C HIS A 5 -5.80 -17.26 -9.85
N LEU A 6 -6.15 -16.46 -10.83
CA LEU A 6 -6.80 -15.19 -10.56
C LEU A 6 -8.24 -15.36 -10.13
N GLN A 7 -8.86 -16.48 -10.47
CA GLN A 7 -10.26 -16.69 -10.17
C GLN A 7 -10.55 -16.82 -8.69
N ILE A 8 -9.56 -17.22 -7.91
CA ILE A 8 -9.75 -17.38 -6.48
C ILE A 8 -9.22 -16.21 -5.69
N ILE A 9 -8.73 -15.19 -6.37
CA ILE A 9 -8.24 -14.00 -5.70
C ILE A 9 -9.30 -12.92 -5.77
N HIS A 10 -9.69 -12.43 -4.61
CA HIS A 10 -10.61 -11.30 -4.54
C HIS A 10 -9.80 -10.03 -4.53
N TYR A 11 -9.86 -9.31 -5.63
CA TYR A 11 -9.10 -8.07 -5.74
C TYR A 11 -9.71 -7.01 -4.83
N PRO A 12 -8.88 -6.33 -4.06
CA PRO A 12 -9.38 -5.26 -3.21
C PRO A 12 -9.86 -4.08 -4.07
N ASN A 13 -10.84 -3.35 -3.55
CA ASN A 13 -11.25 -2.15 -4.24
C ASN A 13 -10.28 -1.02 -3.91
N LEU A 14 -10.33 0.02 -4.72
CA LEU A 14 -9.41 1.13 -4.58
C LEU A 14 -9.51 1.80 -3.21
N LYS A 15 -10.71 1.94 -2.69
CA LYS A 15 -10.90 2.56 -1.39
C LYS A 15 -10.10 1.83 -0.31
N THR A 16 -10.16 0.51 -0.30
CA THR A 16 -9.42 -0.27 0.68
C THR A 16 -7.91 -0.09 0.52
N VAL A 17 -7.43 -0.07 -0.72
CA VAL A 17 -6.01 0.14 -0.99
C VAL A 17 -5.57 1.50 -0.44
N LEU A 18 -6.35 2.54 -0.69
CA LEU A 18 -6.02 3.88 -0.22
C LEU A 18 -6.03 3.96 1.29
N MET A 19 -6.92 3.24 1.95
CA MET A 19 -6.95 3.23 3.40
C MET A 19 -5.70 2.58 3.98
N VAL A 20 -5.24 1.49 3.38
CA VAL A 20 -4.00 0.85 3.83
C VAL A 20 -2.82 1.79 3.63
N GLU A 21 -2.77 2.48 2.49
CA GLU A 21 -1.71 3.44 2.25
C GLU A 21 -1.68 4.54 3.31
N GLU A 22 -2.85 5.06 3.67
CA GLU A 22 -2.92 6.11 4.68
C GLU A 22 -2.39 5.64 6.04
N VAL A 23 -2.76 4.44 6.43
CA VAL A 23 -2.29 3.87 7.68
C VAL A 23 -0.75 3.81 7.69
N LEU A 24 -0.17 3.35 6.60
CA LEU A 24 1.27 3.20 6.50
C LEU A 24 1.98 4.56 6.44
N LYS A 25 1.42 5.50 5.71
CA LYS A 25 2.01 6.83 5.61
C LYS A 25 2.08 7.54 6.95
N LYS A 26 1.05 7.37 7.77
CA LYS A 26 0.95 8.07 9.04
C LYS A 26 1.76 7.42 10.14
N ALA A 27 2.14 6.17 9.97
CA ALA A 27 2.77 5.42 11.06
C ALA A 27 4.20 5.87 11.38
N ASN A 28 4.96 6.28 10.37
CA ASN A 28 6.37 6.69 10.52
C ASN A 28 7.26 5.62 11.12
N LYS A 29 6.81 4.37 11.12
CA LYS A 29 7.57 3.25 11.65
C LYS A 29 7.02 1.99 11.01
N PRO A 30 7.80 0.90 11.00
CA PRO A 30 7.28 -0.36 10.47
C PRO A 30 6.08 -0.84 11.27
N LEU A 31 5.08 -1.33 10.57
CA LEU A 31 3.89 -1.91 11.20
C LEU A 31 3.76 -3.36 10.78
N LYS A 32 3.48 -4.22 11.74
CA LYS A 32 3.17 -5.60 11.43
C LYS A 32 1.75 -5.70 10.91
N ARG A 33 1.46 -6.78 10.20
CA ARG A 33 0.14 -6.93 9.58
C ARG A 33 -0.99 -6.82 10.59
N GLU A 34 -0.81 -7.37 11.77
CA GLU A 34 -1.85 -7.26 12.79
C GLU A 34 -2.06 -5.81 13.25
N GLN A 35 -0.99 -5.04 13.28
CA GLN A 35 -1.11 -3.63 13.63
C GLN A 35 -1.83 -2.85 12.53
N ILE A 36 -1.54 -3.18 11.28
CA ILE A 36 -2.24 -2.54 10.16
C ILE A 36 -3.72 -2.85 10.24
N LYS A 37 -4.05 -4.11 10.45
CA LYS A 37 -5.46 -4.53 10.55
C LYS A 37 -6.16 -3.82 11.71
N GLY A 38 -5.47 -3.67 12.82
CA GLY A 38 -6.05 -2.99 13.96
C GLY A 38 -6.33 -1.52 13.75
N LYS A 39 -5.56 -0.89 12.87
CA LYS A 39 -5.77 0.53 12.55
C LYS A 39 -6.85 0.75 11.50
N LEU A 40 -7.21 -0.28 10.77
CA LEU A 40 -8.30 -0.21 9.82
C LEU A 40 -9.58 -0.51 10.56
N LYS A 41 -10.48 0.45 10.62
CA LYS A 41 -11.73 0.29 11.37
C LYS A 41 -12.68 -0.69 10.71
N MET A 42 -12.58 -0.83 9.42
CA MET A 42 -13.31 -1.86 8.71
C MET A 42 -12.54 -3.17 8.82
N GLY A 43 -13.19 -4.27 8.93
CA GLY A 43 -12.48 -5.54 8.92
C GLY A 43 -11.83 -5.77 7.56
N ILE A 44 -10.66 -6.37 7.55
CA ILE A 44 -10.02 -6.74 6.31
C ILE A 44 -9.49 -8.17 6.45
N MET A 45 -9.71 -8.98 5.43
CA MET A 45 -9.21 -10.34 5.44
C MET A 45 -7.70 -10.31 5.25
N HIS A 46 -7.03 -11.24 5.93
CA HIS A 46 -5.58 -11.34 5.84
C HIS A 46 -5.11 -11.50 4.40
N GLN A 47 -5.83 -12.31 3.64
CA GLN A 47 -5.50 -12.54 2.24
C GLN A 47 -5.60 -11.26 1.42
N THR A 48 -6.63 -10.47 1.66
CA THR A 48 -6.81 -9.20 0.97
C THR A 48 -5.67 -8.24 1.31
N LEU A 49 -5.32 -8.16 2.58
CA LEU A 49 -4.22 -7.30 3.00
C LEU A 49 -2.92 -7.71 2.32
N ASN A 50 -2.66 -9.00 2.24
CA ASN A 50 -1.43 -9.48 1.58
C ASN A 50 -1.38 -9.11 0.10
N VAL A 51 -2.52 -9.15 -0.58
CA VAL A 51 -2.58 -8.73 -1.98
C VAL A 51 -2.23 -7.25 -2.12
N ILE A 52 -2.78 -6.44 -1.24
CA ILE A 52 -2.51 -5.01 -1.25
C ILE A 52 -1.02 -4.73 -0.97
N LEU A 53 -0.47 -5.40 0.03
CA LEU A 53 0.92 -5.16 0.40
C LEU A 53 1.87 -5.60 -0.72
N ARG A 54 1.56 -6.71 -1.37
CA ARG A 54 2.37 -7.15 -2.51
C ARG A 54 2.34 -6.11 -3.63
N TYR A 55 1.16 -5.60 -3.93
CA TYR A 55 1.03 -4.57 -4.95
C TYR A 55 1.86 -3.34 -4.61
N LEU A 56 1.79 -2.89 -3.36
CA LEU A 56 2.53 -1.71 -2.94
C LEU A 56 4.04 -1.95 -2.96
N GLU A 57 4.46 -3.15 -2.58
CA GLU A 57 5.88 -3.49 -2.61
C GLU A 57 6.40 -3.52 -4.04
N GLU A 58 5.66 -4.14 -4.93
CA GLU A 58 6.05 -4.20 -6.34
C GLU A 58 6.05 -2.83 -6.99
N SER A 59 5.25 -1.92 -6.46
CA SER A 59 5.19 -0.55 -6.94
C SER A 59 6.27 0.33 -6.33
N GLY A 60 7.11 -0.23 -5.46
CA GLY A 60 8.19 0.53 -4.84
C GLY A 60 7.75 1.48 -3.76
N LYS A 61 6.57 1.29 -3.20
CA LYS A 61 6.05 2.21 -2.20
C LYS A 61 6.30 1.78 -0.78
N ILE A 62 6.56 0.52 -0.55
CA ILE A 62 6.81 -0.02 0.79
C ILE A 62 7.96 -1.00 0.79
N LEU A 63 8.52 -1.20 1.98
CA LEU A 63 9.41 -2.31 2.28
C LEU A 63 8.67 -3.22 3.23
N ASP A 64 8.67 -4.52 2.92
CA ASP A 64 8.03 -5.52 3.77
C ASP A 64 9.12 -6.38 4.39
N GLY A 65 9.57 -5.98 5.56
CA GLY A 65 10.70 -6.63 6.21
C GLY A 65 10.33 -7.32 7.51
N ARG A 66 11.36 -7.75 8.23
CA ARG A 66 11.16 -8.49 9.48
C ARG A 66 10.44 -7.68 10.55
N LYS A 67 10.73 -6.39 10.59
CA LYS A 67 10.15 -5.52 11.61
C LYS A 67 8.75 -5.07 11.24
N GLY A 68 8.33 -5.36 10.04
CA GLY A 68 7.02 -4.99 9.57
C GLY A 68 7.08 -4.27 8.24
N VAL A 69 5.99 -3.63 7.89
CA VAL A 69 5.83 -2.93 6.63
C VAL A 69 6.08 -1.45 6.84
N LEU A 70 6.94 -0.88 6.01
CA LEU A 70 7.31 0.52 6.13
C LEU A 70 7.02 1.26 4.83
N TRP A 71 6.36 2.40 4.92
CA TRP A 71 6.10 3.25 3.77
C TRP A 71 7.39 4.00 3.41
N ILE A 72 7.83 3.88 2.16
CA ILE A 72 9.08 4.50 1.73
C ILE A 72 8.90 5.46 0.56
N TYR A 73 7.75 5.44 -0.09
CA TYR A 73 7.55 6.27 -1.25
C TYR A 73 7.41 7.74 -0.86
N ASN A 74 8.21 8.58 -1.49
CA ASN A 74 8.20 9.99 -1.19
C ASN A 74 8.60 10.75 -2.45
N PRO A 75 7.64 11.36 -3.14
CA PRO A 75 7.96 12.09 -4.37
C PRO A 75 8.99 13.17 -4.10
N SER A 76 9.89 13.36 -5.05
CA SER A 76 10.92 14.38 -4.88
C SER A 76 10.29 15.77 -4.85
N GLN A 77 10.98 16.71 -4.20
CA GLN A 77 10.56 18.10 -4.16
C GLN A 77 10.39 18.66 -5.57
N LYS A 78 11.32 18.32 -6.43
CA LYS A 78 11.30 18.80 -7.81
C LYS A 78 10.04 18.34 -8.53
N LEU A 79 9.68 17.09 -8.33
CA LEU A 79 8.48 16.54 -8.95
C LEU A 79 7.23 17.23 -8.42
N ARG A 80 7.17 17.44 -7.12
CA ARG A 80 6.02 18.11 -6.51
C ARG A 80 5.86 19.51 -7.04
N LYS A 81 6.99 20.22 -7.17
CA LYS A 81 6.96 21.57 -7.69
C LYS A 81 6.44 21.60 -9.12
N ALA A 82 6.90 20.67 -9.96
CA ALA A 82 6.44 20.59 -11.33
C ALA A 82 4.94 20.32 -11.41
N ILE A 83 4.45 19.44 -10.57
CA ILE A 83 3.03 19.13 -10.52
C ILE A 83 2.22 20.35 -10.10
N ASN A 84 2.67 21.03 -9.05
CA ASN A 84 1.97 22.21 -8.54
C ASN A 84 1.92 23.35 -9.54
N GLU A 85 2.92 23.43 -10.38
CA GLU A 85 2.99 24.47 -11.41
C GLU A 85 2.27 24.08 -12.69
N GLY A 86 1.69 22.88 -12.72
CA GLY A 86 0.97 22.44 -13.88
C GLY A 86 1.84 22.03 -15.05
N ARG A 87 3.11 21.80 -14.81
CA ARG A 87 4.03 21.39 -15.87
C ARG A 87 3.98 19.89 -16.08
N GLU A 88 4.23 19.53 -17.31
CA GLU A 88 4.41 18.12 -17.61
C GLU A 88 5.81 17.69 -17.20
N ILE A 89 5.90 16.47 -16.82
CA ILE A 89 7.14 15.88 -16.32
C ILE A 89 7.70 14.89 -17.30
#